data_0b5787f4aa08f9780affe894830787be
#
_entry.id   0b5787f4aa08f9780affe894830787be
#
_cell.length_a   1.000
_cell.length_b   1.000
_cell.length_c   1.000
_cell.angle_alpha   90.00
_cell.angle_beta   90.00
_cell.angle_gamma   90.00
#
_symmetry.space_group_name_H-M   'P 1'
#
loop_
_entity.id
_entity.type
_entity.pdbx_description
1 polymer ?
#
loop_
_entity_poly.entity_id
_entity_poly.type
_entity_poly.pdbx_seq_one_letter_code
_entity_poly.pdbx_strand_id
1 'polypeptide(L)'
;MLRTRSRLAAGTALALAATLSLAACGGSKSGDSDSTASAAESCVDTSGDTVKLGLINSLTGAMAISEKTVSAVLHMAADEINAAGGIMGKQIELVQEDGATDWPTFAEKTEKLITSDCVAAVFGGWTSSSRKAMKPVVEKYNSLLFYPVQYEGLEASKNIYYTGATTNQQILPAMEFLKSQGVKTLFLAGSDYVFPRTANAIIKLYAAELGIEIVGEEYVPLDKDDWTTQVAKIVDAKPDFIFNTINGSSNVGFIKAYTDAGLTAETTPIISVSIAEEEAPNMGADVTGQYAAWNYFESVQSPANEKFIQDWVAYDGPSDVTSDPMEAAYTSMYLYKAMVEKAQSFDVDDINAAADGVSFDAPEGTVVIDGENHHISKTGLIGQINSDNQFDIVWSSDAPIEPDPFLEGYSWFPEETRKALVAAAG
;
A
#
# COMPACT_ATOMS: atom_id res chain seq x y z
N MET A 1 14.48 22.88 65.85
CA MET A 1 15.79 23.05 66.53
C MET A 1 16.85 23.21 65.45
N LEU A 2 17.31 24.37 65.36
CA LEU A 2 18.68 24.94 65.33
C LEU A 2 19.44 24.61 64.02
N ARG A 3 19.60 25.62 63.19
CA ARG A 3 20.69 26.66 63.13
C ARG A 3 21.99 26.06 62.54
N THR A 4 22.70 26.60 61.69
CA THR A 4 23.02 27.91 61.08
C THR A 4 24.39 27.84 60.39
N ARG A 5 24.56 28.64 59.32
CA ARG A 5 25.66 29.53 58.92
C ARG A 5 26.85 28.92 58.16
N SER A 6 27.00 29.32 56.91
CA SER A 6 27.59 30.52 56.28
C SER A 6 29.12 30.69 56.46
N ARG A 7 29.82 30.93 55.32
CA ARG A 7 30.84 31.96 55.00
C ARG A 7 31.59 31.60 53.72
N LEU A 8 31.46 32.32 52.64
CA LEU A 8 32.22 33.48 52.14
C LEU A 8 33.76 33.46 52.27
N ALA A 9 34.45 33.54 51.10
CA ALA A 9 35.65 34.30 50.76
C ALA A 9 35.99 33.98 49.28
N ALA A 10 35.99 34.79 48.34
CA ALA A 10 36.58 36.06 47.92
C ALA A 10 38.11 35.99 47.58
N GLY A 11 38.43 36.36 46.35
CA GLY A 11 39.75 36.74 45.91
C GLY A 11 40.20 36.07 44.61
N THR A 12 40.65 36.63 43.62
CA THR A 12 41.06 37.93 43.09
C THR A 12 41.43 37.77 41.62
N ALA A 13 41.17 38.76 40.84
CA ALA A 13 41.44 38.88 39.40
C ALA A 13 42.91 38.85 39.03
N LEU A 14 43.18 38.44 37.78
CA LEU A 14 44.26 39.08 36.98
C LEU A 14 43.87 39.11 35.50
N ALA A 15 43.80 40.30 34.95
CA ALA A 15 43.58 40.64 33.56
C ALA A 15 44.92 40.60 32.81
N LEU A 16 44.91 40.17 31.56
CA LEU A 16 45.88 40.60 30.58
C LEU A 16 45.22 40.75 29.22
N ALA A 17 45.24 41.95 28.72
CA ALA A 17 44.78 42.41 27.41
C ALA A 17 45.93 42.37 26.40
N ALA A 18 45.62 42.09 25.16
CA ALA A 18 46.29 42.59 23.94
C ALA A 18 45.65 41.95 22.72
N THR A 19 45.24 42.49 21.69
CA THR A 19 45.19 43.74 20.96
C THR A 19 44.49 43.43 19.62
N LEU A 20 43.73 44.40 19.18
CA LEU A 20 42.95 44.46 17.94
C LEU A 20 43.79 44.28 16.66
N SER A 21 43.18 43.69 15.63
CA SER A 21 43.33 44.16 14.25
C SER A 21 41.96 44.13 13.56
N LEU A 22 41.40 45.32 13.31
CA LEU A 22 40.27 45.53 12.40
C LEU A 22 40.75 45.41 10.95
N ALA A 23 39.98 44.71 10.14
CA ALA A 23 39.83 45.00 8.73
C ALA A 23 38.34 44.89 8.37
N ALA A 24 37.72 46.04 8.22
CA ALA A 24 36.38 46.17 7.67
C ALA A 24 36.47 46.13 6.14
N CYS A 25 35.56 45.38 5.50
CA CYS A 25 34.98 45.77 4.23
C CYS A 25 33.57 45.15 4.13
N GLY A 26 32.62 46.04 3.94
CA GLY A 26 31.20 45.74 3.94
C GLY A 26 30.68 45.07 2.66
N GLY A 27 29.45 44.56 2.75
CA GLY A 27 28.68 44.05 1.65
C GLY A 27 27.44 43.36 2.18
N SER A 28 26.38 44.14 2.44
CA SER A 28 25.04 43.60 2.70
C SER A 28 24.54 42.84 1.49
N LYS A 29 24.20 41.57 1.63
CA LYS A 29 23.14 40.91 0.90
C LYS A 29 22.49 39.88 1.84
N SER A 30 21.27 40.18 2.27
CA SER A 30 20.31 39.22 2.74
C SER A 30 20.07 38.20 1.60
N GLY A 31 20.58 37.02 1.77
CA GLY A 31 20.23 35.84 0.99
C GLY A 31 19.54 34.89 1.94
N ASP A 32 18.28 34.62 1.70
CA ASP A 32 17.58 33.48 2.28
C ASP A 32 18.44 32.25 1.98
N SER A 33 18.99 31.68 3.01
CA SER A 33 19.58 30.34 2.94
C SER A 33 18.41 29.35 3.05
N ASP A 34 17.82 29.05 1.91
CA ASP A 34 17.12 27.76 1.79
C ASP A 34 18.16 26.67 2.09
N SER A 35 18.09 26.13 3.30
CA SER A 35 18.83 24.93 3.64
C SER A 35 18.10 23.76 2.98
N THR A 36 18.36 23.52 1.69
CA THR A 36 18.18 22.23 1.09
C THR A 36 19.04 21.26 1.91
N ALA A 37 18.39 20.47 2.78
CA ALA A 37 19.03 19.32 3.38
C ALA A 37 19.56 18.47 2.20
N SER A 38 20.87 18.38 2.05
CA SER A 38 21.50 17.48 1.09
C SER A 38 21.00 16.08 1.44
N ALA A 39 20.33 15.42 0.51
CA ALA A 39 20.02 14.00 0.64
C ALA A 39 21.33 13.28 1.00
N ALA A 40 21.25 12.33 1.93
CA ALA A 40 22.41 11.51 2.26
C ALA A 40 22.90 10.84 0.97
N GLU A 41 24.22 10.87 0.73
CA GLU A 41 24.80 10.26 -0.46
C GLU A 41 24.41 8.78 -0.52
N SER A 42 23.86 8.32 -1.64
CA SER A 42 23.40 6.94 -1.83
C SER A 42 24.59 5.98 -1.71
N CYS A 43 24.41 4.89 -0.95
CA CYS A 43 25.42 3.84 -0.84
C CYS A 43 25.22 2.68 -1.84
N VAL A 44 24.27 2.81 -2.77
CA VAL A 44 23.98 1.77 -3.79
C VAL A 44 25.21 1.51 -4.64
N ASP A 45 25.68 0.27 -4.65
CA ASP A 45 26.82 -0.14 -5.47
C ASP A 45 26.36 -0.91 -6.70
N THR A 46 26.52 -0.31 -7.85
CA THR A 46 26.25 -0.89 -9.15
C THR A 46 27.49 -1.14 -10.00
N SER A 47 28.69 -1.13 -9.39
CA SER A 47 29.94 -1.36 -10.10
C SER A 47 30.18 -2.84 -10.46
N GLY A 48 29.58 -3.78 -9.70
CA GLY A 48 29.69 -5.22 -9.89
C GLY A 48 28.64 -5.81 -10.86
N ASP A 49 28.55 -7.13 -10.84
CA ASP A 49 27.62 -7.91 -11.68
C ASP A 49 26.25 -8.12 -11.00
N THR A 50 26.02 -7.54 -9.84
CA THR A 50 24.79 -7.64 -9.06
C THR A 50 24.24 -6.27 -8.71
N VAL A 51 22.93 -6.21 -8.44
CA VAL A 51 22.23 -5.08 -7.81
C VAL A 51 21.35 -5.63 -6.69
N LYS A 52 21.38 -4.96 -5.52
CA LYS A 52 20.54 -5.36 -4.39
C LYS A 52 19.19 -4.68 -4.45
N LEU A 53 18.11 -5.45 -4.25
CA LEU A 53 16.75 -4.96 -4.06
C LEU A 53 16.24 -5.43 -2.70
N GLY A 54 15.57 -4.53 -1.98
CA GLY A 54 15.02 -4.81 -0.65
C GLY A 54 13.58 -5.30 -0.73
N LEU A 55 13.26 -6.32 0.06
CA LEU A 55 11.89 -6.76 0.28
C LEU A 55 11.50 -6.52 1.73
N ILE A 56 10.30 -5.96 1.94
CA ILE A 56 9.74 -5.76 3.26
C ILE A 56 8.27 -6.14 3.31
N ASN A 57 7.96 -7.23 4.00
CA ASN A 57 6.62 -7.78 4.14
C ASN A 57 6.43 -8.30 5.56
N SER A 58 5.18 -8.42 6.03
CA SER A 58 4.89 -9.12 7.29
C SER A 58 4.96 -10.63 7.08
N LEU A 59 6.10 -11.22 7.39
CA LEU A 59 6.27 -12.69 7.41
C LEU A 59 5.70 -13.30 8.68
N THR A 60 5.48 -12.46 9.70
CA THR A 60 4.84 -12.78 10.98
C THR A 60 3.75 -11.75 11.32
N GLY A 61 2.88 -12.08 12.31
CA GLY A 61 1.78 -11.20 12.73
C GLY A 61 0.49 -11.35 11.90
N ALA A 62 -0.46 -10.44 12.12
CA ALA A 62 -1.83 -10.52 11.57
C ALA A 62 -1.89 -10.47 10.05
N MET A 63 -0.94 -9.80 9.39
CA MET A 63 -0.89 -9.68 7.93
C MET A 63 -0.10 -10.79 7.23
N ALA A 64 0.49 -11.72 7.98
CA ALA A 64 1.27 -12.82 7.40
C ALA A 64 0.43 -13.76 6.50
N ILE A 65 -0.89 -13.81 6.70
CA ILE A 65 -1.82 -14.58 5.87
C ILE A 65 -1.82 -14.10 4.41
N SER A 66 -1.63 -12.79 4.20
CA SER A 66 -1.63 -12.14 2.89
C SER A 66 -0.21 -11.84 2.38
N GLU A 67 0.69 -11.39 3.25
CA GLU A 67 1.98 -10.85 2.79
C GLU A 67 3.05 -11.91 2.47
N LYS A 68 2.88 -13.17 2.91
CA LYS A 68 3.83 -14.24 2.55
C LYS A 68 3.80 -14.59 1.07
N THR A 69 2.63 -14.59 0.45
CA THR A 69 2.46 -14.85 -0.98
C THR A 69 3.04 -13.70 -1.80
N VAL A 70 2.81 -12.45 -1.37
CA VAL A 70 3.44 -11.25 -1.97
C VAL A 70 4.96 -11.32 -1.90
N SER A 71 5.54 -11.70 -0.75
CA SER A 71 6.98 -11.89 -0.65
C SER A 71 7.49 -12.98 -1.59
N ALA A 72 6.82 -14.11 -1.66
CA ALA A 72 7.24 -15.23 -2.50
C ALA A 72 7.18 -14.90 -3.99
N VAL A 73 6.14 -14.18 -4.46
CA VAL A 73 6.04 -13.80 -5.88
C VAL A 73 7.10 -12.78 -6.28
N LEU A 74 7.55 -11.92 -5.37
CA LEU A 74 8.70 -11.03 -5.61
C LEU A 74 10.00 -11.82 -5.80
N HIS A 75 10.19 -12.90 -5.04
CA HIS A 75 11.32 -13.82 -5.27
C HIS A 75 11.22 -14.49 -6.63
N MET A 76 10.04 -15.00 -7.01
CA MET A 76 9.81 -15.59 -8.33
C MET A 76 10.13 -14.60 -9.45
N ALA A 77 9.61 -13.37 -9.37
CA ALA A 77 9.87 -12.33 -10.37
C ALA A 77 11.37 -12.01 -10.51
N ALA A 78 12.09 -11.94 -9.39
CA ALA A 78 13.54 -11.70 -9.40
C ALA A 78 14.30 -12.88 -10.06
N ASP A 79 13.91 -14.12 -9.79
CA ASP A 79 14.51 -15.31 -10.38
C ASP A 79 14.26 -15.37 -11.90
N GLU A 80 13.05 -15.02 -12.36
CA GLU A 80 12.73 -14.93 -13.79
C GLU A 80 13.54 -13.84 -14.49
N ILE A 81 13.64 -12.64 -13.89
CA ILE A 81 14.44 -11.54 -14.42
C ILE A 81 15.91 -11.94 -14.49
N ASN A 82 16.42 -12.60 -13.46
CA ASN A 82 17.80 -13.10 -13.41
C ASN A 82 18.06 -14.16 -14.50
N ALA A 83 17.14 -15.10 -14.69
CA ALA A 83 17.22 -16.10 -15.76
C ALA A 83 17.21 -15.46 -17.16
N ALA A 84 16.53 -14.31 -17.32
CA ALA A 84 16.51 -13.52 -18.56
C ALA A 84 17.74 -12.60 -18.75
N GLY A 85 18.71 -12.60 -17.81
CA GLY A 85 19.95 -11.81 -17.89
C GLY A 85 20.01 -10.63 -16.92
N GLY A 86 19.06 -10.51 -16.00
CA GLY A 86 19.02 -9.47 -14.99
C GLY A 86 18.52 -8.12 -15.48
N ILE A 87 18.86 -7.06 -14.74
CA ILE A 87 18.56 -5.66 -15.09
C ILE A 87 19.84 -5.00 -15.60
N MET A 88 19.86 -4.56 -16.86
CA MET A 88 21.06 -4.01 -17.50
C MET A 88 22.28 -4.93 -17.39
N GLY A 89 22.06 -6.26 -17.44
CA GLY A 89 23.11 -7.27 -17.29
C GLY A 89 23.55 -7.57 -15.87
N LYS A 90 22.92 -6.98 -14.85
CA LYS A 90 23.20 -7.22 -13.44
C LYS A 90 22.15 -8.17 -12.85
N GLN A 91 22.63 -9.17 -12.11
CA GLN A 91 21.75 -10.09 -11.39
C GLN A 91 21.16 -9.40 -10.16
N ILE A 92 19.88 -9.62 -9.90
CA ILE A 92 19.20 -9.15 -8.69
C ILE A 92 19.63 -10.01 -7.51
N GLU A 93 20.08 -9.37 -6.42
CA GLU A 93 20.26 -9.96 -5.12
C GLU A 93 19.19 -9.42 -4.18
N LEU A 94 18.30 -10.27 -3.67
CA LEU A 94 17.24 -9.86 -2.77
C LEU A 94 17.68 -9.83 -1.32
N VAL A 95 17.33 -8.76 -0.61
CA VAL A 95 17.51 -8.61 0.85
C VAL A 95 16.14 -8.52 1.50
N GLN A 96 15.75 -9.57 2.23
CA GLN A 96 14.42 -9.69 2.85
C GLN A 96 14.45 -9.25 4.30
N GLU A 97 13.46 -8.43 4.70
CA GLU A 97 13.16 -8.05 6.08
C GLU A 97 11.72 -8.38 6.46
N ASP A 98 11.48 -8.72 7.73
CA ASP A 98 10.15 -8.96 8.29
C ASP A 98 9.63 -7.72 9.00
N GLY A 99 8.53 -7.16 8.50
CA GLY A 99 7.83 -6.01 9.09
C GLY A 99 6.94 -6.39 10.28
N ALA A 100 6.67 -7.69 10.48
CA ALA A 100 5.95 -8.29 11.62
C ALA A 100 4.59 -7.66 11.94
N THR A 101 3.90 -7.04 10.96
CA THR A 101 2.67 -6.25 11.14
C THR A 101 2.84 -5.08 12.13
N ASP A 102 4.08 -4.65 12.38
CA ASP A 102 4.42 -3.56 13.30
C ASP A 102 4.96 -2.35 12.52
N TRP A 103 4.22 -1.26 12.50
CA TRP A 103 4.51 -0.10 11.65
C TRP A 103 5.86 0.58 11.95
N PRO A 104 6.28 0.77 13.23
CA PRO A 104 7.63 1.23 13.55
C PRO A 104 8.72 0.29 13.01
N THR A 105 8.52 -1.02 13.09
CA THR A 105 9.43 -2.02 12.53
C THR A 105 9.58 -1.89 11.01
N PHE A 106 8.48 -1.62 10.29
CA PHE A 106 8.56 -1.33 8.85
C PHE A 106 9.47 -0.13 8.55
N ALA A 107 9.34 0.97 9.31
CA ALA A 107 10.22 2.14 9.13
C ALA A 107 11.69 1.83 9.44
N GLU A 108 11.98 1.15 10.57
CA GLU A 108 13.34 0.76 10.97
C GLU A 108 13.99 -0.16 9.92
N LYS A 109 13.26 -1.18 9.47
CA LYS A 109 13.77 -2.13 8.49
C LYS A 109 13.98 -1.50 7.11
N THR A 110 13.09 -0.60 6.70
CA THR A 110 13.27 0.19 5.47
C THR A 110 14.54 1.06 5.56
N GLU A 111 14.76 1.75 6.69
CA GLU A 111 16.00 2.52 6.89
C GLU A 111 17.25 1.63 6.83
N LYS A 112 17.18 0.43 7.42
CA LYS A 112 18.28 -0.56 7.35
C LYS A 112 18.55 -1.01 5.92
N LEU A 113 17.52 -1.39 5.16
CA LEU A 113 17.65 -1.80 3.76
C LEU A 113 18.35 -0.71 2.93
N ILE A 114 17.97 0.55 3.11
CA ILE A 114 18.51 1.68 2.36
C ILE A 114 19.94 2.01 2.78
N THR A 115 20.20 2.12 4.10
CA THR A 115 21.45 2.72 4.61
C THR A 115 22.53 1.72 4.95
N SER A 116 22.18 0.48 5.25
CA SER A 116 23.11 -0.55 5.66
C SER A 116 23.28 -1.64 4.60
N ASP A 117 22.17 -2.08 4.01
CA ASP A 117 22.19 -3.10 2.96
C ASP A 117 22.39 -2.48 1.57
N CYS A 118 22.20 -1.16 1.44
CA CYS A 118 22.44 -0.38 0.22
C CYS A 118 21.62 -0.88 -0.98
N VAL A 119 20.33 -1.13 -0.78
CA VAL A 119 19.43 -1.58 -1.84
C VAL A 119 19.06 -0.43 -2.80
N ALA A 120 18.91 -0.72 -4.09
CA ALA A 120 18.57 0.27 -5.11
C ALA A 120 17.09 0.68 -5.08
N ALA A 121 16.21 -0.22 -4.63
CA ALA A 121 14.80 0.03 -4.40
C ALA A 121 14.25 -0.94 -3.35
N VAL A 122 13.11 -0.59 -2.74
CA VAL A 122 12.39 -1.40 -1.74
C VAL A 122 11.03 -1.81 -2.33
N PHE A 123 10.62 -3.05 -2.12
CA PHE A 123 9.35 -3.61 -2.58
C PHE A 123 8.57 -4.18 -1.41
N GLY A 124 7.25 -3.93 -1.37
CA GLY A 124 6.38 -4.53 -0.37
C GLY A 124 5.65 -3.51 0.51
N GLY A 125 5.34 -3.95 1.73
CA GLY A 125 4.36 -3.32 2.60
C GLY A 125 2.95 -3.71 2.19
N TRP A 126 2.02 -3.64 3.15
CA TRP A 126 0.60 -3.90 2.92
C TRP A 126 -0.28 -2.81 3.50
N THR A 127 -0.23 -2.60 4.80
CA THR A 127 -1.12 -1.64 5.43
C THR A 127 -0.74 -0.21 5.07
N SER A 128 -1.74 0.66 4.90
CA SER A 128 -1.48 2.09 4.70
C SER A 128 -0.67 2.70 5.85
N SER A 129 -0.83 2.17 7.06
CA SER A 129 -0.02 2.61 8.21
C SER A 129 1.46 2.22 8.07
N SER A 130 1.79 1.03 7.54
CA SER A 130 3.18 0.66 7.25
C SER A 130 3.76 1.53 6.14
N ARG A 131 3.01 1.77 5.04
CA ARG A 131 3.44 2.69 3.98
C ARG A 131 3.73 4.09 4.52
N LYS A 132 2.83 4.63 5.35
CA LYS A 132 3.00 5.96 5.97
C LYS A 132 4.19 6.02 6.93
N ALA A 133 4.54 4.91 7.58
CA ALA A 133 5.75 4.82 8.39
C ALA A 133 7.02 4.75 7.53
N MET A 134 6.99 4.08 6.38
CA MET A 134 8.11 3.97 5.43
C MET A 134 8.31 5.24 4.61
N LYS A 135 7.24 5.96 4.26
CA LYS A 135 7.28 7.14 3.38
C LYS A 135 8.32 8.17 3.79
N PRO A 136 8.36 8.70 5.04
CA PRO A 136 9.37 9.67 5.45
C PRO A 136 10.80 9.12 5.39
N VAL A 137 10.97 7.81 5.48
CA VAL A 137 12.29 7.16 5.35
C VAL A 137 12.75 7.19 3.90
N VAL A 138 11.94 6.71 2.95
CA VAL A 138 12.31 6.71 1.53
C VAL A 138 12.49 8.12 0.98
N GLU A 139 11.67 9.08 1.43
CA GLU A 139 11.82 10.50 1.06
C GLU A 139 13.10 11.12 1.62
N LYS A 140 13.45 10.84 2.88
CA LYS A 140 14.69 11.33 3.53
C LYS A 140 15.95 10.90 2.80
N TYR A 141 15.98 9.66 2.34
CA TYR A 141 17.16 9.08 1.70
C TYR A 141 17.09 9.09 0.17
N ASN A 142 16.07 9.73 -0.42
CA ASN A 142 15.79 9.71 -1.85
C ASN A 142 15.90 8.31 -2.44
N SER A 143 15.20 7.33 -1.82
CA SER A 143 15.11 5.95 -2.28
C SER A 143 13.71 5.69 -2.86
N LEU A 144 13.52 4.55 -3.52
CA LEU A 144 12.24 4.14 -4.10
C LEU A 144 11.57 3.05 -3.28
N LEU A 145 10.25 3.18 -3.07
CA LEU A 145 9.36 2.14 -2.58
C LEU A 145 8.36 1.78 -3.68
N PHE A 146 8.25 0.50 -4.01
CA PHE A 146 7.19 -0.06 -4.84
C PHE A 146 6.15 -0.70 -3.91
N TYR A 147 4.97 -0.06 -3.84
CA TYR A 147 3.89 -0.44 -2.94
C TYR A 147 2.77 -1.14 -3.74
N PRO A 148 2.61 -2.49 -3.60
CA PRO A 148 1.78 -3.29 -4.51
C PRO A 148 0.34 -3.49 -4.04
N VAL A 149 -0.14 -2.75 -3.05
CA VAL A 149 -1.43 -3.01 -2.41
C VAL A 149 -2.38 -1.84 -2.59
N GLN A 150 -3.66 -2.15 -2.73
CA GLN A 150 -4.71 -1.13 -2.76
C GLN A 150 -4.67 -0.24 -1.52
N TYR A 151 -5.10 1.00 -1.66
CA TYR A 151 -5.11 1.94 -0.57
C TYR A 151 -6.17 3.05 -0.73
N GLU A 152 -6.36 3.85 0.31
CA GLU A 152 -7.37 4.91 0.40
C GLU A 152 -7.18 6.09 -0.54
N GLY A 153 -6.11 6.15 -1.33
CA GLY A 153 -5.74 7.35 -2.08
C GLY A 153 -5.25 8.48 -1.15
N LEU A 154 -5.46 9.73 -1.58
CA LEU A 154 -5.14 10.95 -0.84
C LEU A 154 -3.64 11.12 -0.54
N GLU A 155 -2.79 10.45 -1.30
CA GLU A 155 -1.34 10.50 -1.18
C GLU A 155 -0.69 10.32 -2.56
N ALA A 156 0.39 11.04 -2.78
CA ALA A 156 1.36 10.79 -3.83
C ALA A 156 2.75 11.17 -3.31
N SER A 157 3.78 10.47 -3.77
CA SER A 157 5.17 10.77 -3.42
C SER A 157 6.07 10.44 -4.60
N LYS A 158 7.04 11.29 -4.89
CA LYS A 158 8.05 11.01 -5.92
C LYS A 158 8.95 9.80 -5.59
N ASN A 159 8.88 9.32 -4.37
CA ASN A 159 9.68 8.21 -3.87
C ASN A 159 8.85 6.91 -3.71
N ILE A 160 7.56 6.92 -4.09
CA ILE A 160 6.70 5.73 -4.00
C ILE A 160 5.99 5.51 -5.33
N TYR A 161 6.15 4.32 -5.90
CA TYR A 161 5.35 3.81 -6.99
C TYR A 161 4.22 2.95 -6.45
N TYR A 162 2.98 3.34 -6.75
CA TYR A 162 1.78 2.69 -6.26
C TYR A 162 1.26 1.75 -7.36
N THR A 163 1.60 0.47 -7.25
CA THR A 163 1.17 -0.54 -8.22
C THR A 163 -0.11 -1.26 -7.83
N GLY A 164 -0.58 -1.08 -6.57
CA GLY A 164 -1.92 -1.42 -6.16
C GLY A 164 -2.94 -0.32 -6.51
N ALA A 165 -4.23 -0.65 -6.41
CA ALA A 165 -5.32 0.26 -6.74
C ALA A 165 -5.40 1.49 -5.82
N THR A 166 -5.69 2.64 -6.39
CA THR A 166 -6.23 3.77 -5.64
C THR A 166 -7.78 3.75 -5.62
N THR A 167 -8.39 4.64 -4.88
CA THR A 167 -9.82 4.63 -4.57
C THR A 167 -10.72 4.59 -5.81
N ASN A 168 -10.38 5.35 -6.85
CA ASN A 168 -11.19 5.39 -8.08
C ASN A 168 -11.07 4.12 -8.93
N GLN A 169 -10.12 3.24 -8.62
CA GLN A 169 -9.86 2.01 -9.36
C GLN A 169 -10.44 0.76 -8.67
N GLN A 170 -10.85 0.86 -7.39
CA GLN A 170 -11.40 -0.27 -6.63
C GLN A 170 -12.72 0.10 -5.91
N ILE A 171 -12.69 1.10 -5.01
CA ILE A 171 -13.84 1.45 -4.18
C ILE A 171 -14.98 2.03 -5.01
N LEU A 172 -14.69 2.96 -5.93
CA LEU A 172 -15.75 3.54 -6.75
C LEU A 172 -16.39 2.49 -7.69
N PRO A 173 -15.63 1.63 -8.39
CA PRO A 173 -16.20 0.48 -9.12
C PRO A 173 -17.08 -0.43 -8.27
N ALA A 174 -16.66 -0.76 -7.04
CA ALA A 174 -17.47 -1.54 -6.12
C ALA A 174 -18.81 -0.87 -5.79
N MET A 175 -18.80 0.42 -5.53
CA MET A 175 -20.00 1.20 -5.23
C MET A 175 -20.94 1.35 -6.46
N GLU A 176 -20.38 1.47 -7.66
CA GLU A 176 -21.15 1.50 -8.92
C GLU A 176 -21.79 0.14 -9.18
N PHE A 177 -21.06 -0.95 -8.95
CA PHE A 177 -21.62 -2.30 -9.01
C PHE A 177 -22.79 -2.45 -8.03
N LEU A 178 -22.63 -2.10 -6.76
CA LEU A 178 -23.72 -2.16 -5.76
C LEU A 178 -24.94 -1.34 -6.19
N LYS A 179 -24.73 -0.15 -6.73
CA LYS A 179 -25.80 0.67 -7.29
C LYS A 179 -26.52 -0.02 -8.45
N SER A 180 -25.77 -0.68 -9.35
CA SER A 180 -26.34 -1.41 -10.49
C SER A 180 -27.18 -2.61 -10.04
N GLN A 181 -26.83 -3.23 -8.91
CA GLN A 181 -27.59 -4.31 -8.28
C GLN A 181 -28.85 -3.82 -7.53
N GLY A 182 -29.08 -2.50 -7.50
CA GLY A 182 -30.25 -1.92 -6.86
C GLY A 182 -30.18 -1.79 -5.34
N VAL A 183 -28.96 -1.92 -4.77
CA VAL A 183 -28.68 -1.79 -3.32
C VAL A 183 -29.16 -0.41 -2.83
N LYS A 184 -29.83 -0.40 -1.68
CA LYS A 184 -30.37 0.80 -1.02
C LYS A 184 -29.71 1.09 0.32
N THR A 185 -29.29 0.04 1.02
CA THR A 185 -28.73 0.15 2.36
C THR A 185 -27.40 -0.60 2.46
N LEU A 186 -26.42 0.01 3.11
CA LEU A 186 -25.07 -0.53 3.24
C LEU A 186 -24.58 -0.42 4.68
N PHE A 187 -23.97 -1.48 5.20
CA PHE A 187 -23.27 -1.47 6.47
C PHE A 187 -21.76 -1.53 6.22
N LEU A 188 -20.97 -0.67 6.89
CA LEU A 188 -19.53 -0.62 6.73
C LEU A 188 -18.84 -1.35 7.89
N ALA A 189 -18.01 -2.35 7.58
CA ALA A 189 -17.22 -3.09 8.55
C ALA A 189 -15.73 -2.97 8.19
N GLY A 190 -14.89 -2.50 9.11
CA GLY A 190 -13.49 -2.23 8.82
C GLY A 190 -12.54 -2.51 9.98
N SER A 191 -11.28 -2.72 9.68
CA SER A 191 -10.21 -2.69 10.67
C SER A 191 -9.99 -1.27 11.18
N ASP A 192 -9.60 -1.11 12.46
CA ASP A 192 -9.43 0.21 13.07
C ASP A 192 -8.03 0.79 12.82
N TYR A 193 -7.80 1.27 11.60
CA TYR A 193 -6.61 2.02 11.22
C TYR A 193 -6.89 2.93 10.01
N VAL A 194 -5.88 3.64 9.48
CA VAL A 194 -6.07 4.72 8.52
C VAL A 194 -6.79 4.29 7.23
N PHE A 195 -6.45 3.15 6.62
CA PHE A 195 -7.08 2.72 5.36
C PHE A 195 -8.60 2.56 5.50
N PRO A 196 -9.15 1.68 6.38
CA PRO A 196 -10.60 1.49 6.47
C PRO A 196 -11.34 2.75 6.87
N ARG A 197 -10.77 3.54 7.79
CA ARG A 197 -11.41 4.78 8.23
C ARG A 197 -11.53 5.82 7.12
N THR A 198 -10.48 6.00 6.32
CA THR A 198 -10.49 6.94 5.20
C THR A 198 -11.32 6.41 4.04
N ALA A 199 -11.18 5.13 3.69
CA ALA A 199 -11.98 4.47 2.66
C ALA A 199 -13.48 4.56 2.98
N ASN A 200 -13.88 4.23 4.22
CA ASN A 200 -15.27 4.31 4.64
C ASN A 200 -15.80 5.77 4.66
N ALA A 201 -14.95 6.76 4.95
CA ALA A 201 -15.33 8.17 4.82
C ALA A 201 -15.63 8.54 3.36
N ILE A 202 -14.82 8.06 2.40
CA ILE A 202 -15.06 8.26 0.97
C ILE A 202 -16.31 7.50 0.52
N ILE A 203 -16.49 6.24 0.95
CA ILE A 203 -17.68 5.43 0.66
C ILE A 203 -18.96 6.17 1.10
N LYS A 204 -18.97 6.76 2.30
CA LYS A 204 -20.13 7.52 2.80
C LYS A 204 -20.50 8.71 1.92
N LEU A 205 -19.51 9.42 1.41
CA LEU A 205 -19.73 10.54 0.49
C LEU A 205 -20.28 10.05 -0.85
N TYR A 206 -19.69 8.99 -1.40
CA TYR A 206 -20.14 8.45 -2.67
C TYR A 206 -21.48 7.72 -2.55
N ALA A 207 -21.77 7.06 -1.44
CA ALA A 207 -23.08 6.46 -1.15
C ALA A 207 -24.19 7.52 -1.18
N ALA A 208 -23.94 8.71 -0.61
CA ALA A 208 -24.89 9.82 -0.65
C ALA A 208 -25.18 10.29 -2.09
N GLU A 209 -24.14 10.39 -2.94
CA GLU A 209 -24.31 10.71 -4.37
C GLU A 209 -25.13 9.64 -5.10
N LEU A 210 -24.88 8.36 -4.80
CA LEU A 210 -25.57 7.24 -5.40
C LEU A 210 -26.98 6.99 -4.83
N GLY A 211 -27.36 7.69 -3.74
CA GLY A 211 -28.61 7.47 -3.03
C GLY A 211 -28.68 6.12 -2.31
N ILE A 212 -27.55 5.68 -1.76
CA ILE A 212 -27.41 4.50 -0.89
C ILE A 212 -27.29 4.99 0.55
N GLU A 213 -28.12 4.47 1.45
CA GLU A 213 -28.09 4.80 2.88
C GLU A 213 -27.05 3.95 3.63
N ILE A 214 -26.19 4.59 4.40
CA ILE A 214 -25.30 3.89 5.33
C ILE A 214 -26.05 3.67 6.64
N VAL A 215 -26.43 2.43 6.93
CA VAL A 215 -27.24 2.06 8.10
C VAL A 215 -26.40 1.67 9.31
N GLY A 216 -25.09 1.61 9.17
CA GLY A 216 -24.15 1.38 10.27
C GLY A 216 -22.71 1.36 9.83
N GLU A 217 -21.82 1.56 10.80
CA GLU A 217 -20.37 1.57 10.59
C GLU A 217 -19.68 1.09 11.86
N GLU A 218 -18.87 0.04 11.76
CA GLU A 218 -18.19 -0.56 12.91
C GLU A 218 -16.74 -0.92 12.58
N TYR A 219 -15.90 -0.89 13.62
CA TYR A 219 -14.46 -1.15 13.50
C TYR A 219 -13.98 -2.06 14.63
N VAL A 220 -13.00 -2.91 14.29
CA VAL A 220 -12.24 -3.73 15.25
C VAL A 220 -10.74 -3.52 14.96
N PRO A 221 -9.88 -3.39 15.99
CA PRO A 221 -8.43 -3.29 15.78
C PRO A 221 -7.89 -4.44 14.93
N LEU A 222 -6.89 -4.15 14.06
CA LEU A 222 -6.35 -5.07 13.09
C LEU A 222 -5.84 -6.40 13.68
N ASP A 223 -5.38 -6.37 14.95
CA ASP A 223 -4.85 -7.53 15.68
C ASP A 223 -5.93 -8.32 16.46
N LYS A 224 -7.21 -7.96 16.30
CA LYS A 224 -8.36 -8.58 16.98
C LYS A 224 -9.27 -9.30 16.00
N ASP A 225 -9.87 -10.37 16.45
CA ASP A 225 -10.73 -11.26 15.69
C ASP A 225 -12.14 -11.45 16.28
N ASP A 226 -12.46 -10.83 17.41
CA ASP A 226 -13.81 -10.89 17.99
C ASP A 226 -14.74 -9.82 17.39
N TRP A 227 -15.59 -10.25 16.47
CA TRP A 227 -16.59 -9.46 15.77
C TRP A 227 -18.02 -9.67 16.27
N THR A 228 -18.22 -10.43 17.34
CA THR A 228 -19.54 -10.83 17.83
C THR A 228 -20.48 -9.66 18.08
N THR A 229 -19.97 -8.60 18.74
CA THR A 229 -20.76 -7.39 19.06
C THR A 229 -21.11 -6.60 17.80
N GLN A 230 -20.18 -6.45 16.86
CA GLN A 230 -20.38 -5.69 15.64
C GLN A 230 -21.33 -6.39 14.69
N VAL A 231 -21.20 -7.72 14.57
CA VAL A 231 -22.13 -8.54 13.76
C VAL A 231 -23.56 -8.51 14.32
N ALA A 232 -23.75 -8.49 15.65
CA ALA A 232 -25.08 -8.29 16.23
C ALA A 232 -25.74 -6.97 15.76
N LYS A 233 -24.98 -5.89 15.62
CA LYS A 233 -25.49 -4.62 15.07
C LYS A 233 -25.84 -4.73 13.57
N ILE A 234 -25.09 -5.51 12.80
CA ILE A 234 -25.43 -5.80 11.39
C ILE A 234 -26.76 -6.53 11.29
N VAL A 235 -26.98 -7.55 12.15
CA VAL A 235 -28.25 -8.29 12.23
C VAL A 235 -29.41 -7.35 12.55
N ASP A 236 -29.22 -6.42 13.49
CA ASP A 236 -30.26 -5.45 13.87
C ASP A 236 -30.53 -4.43 12.74
N ALA A 237 -29.50 -3.97 12.04
CA ALA A 237 -29.59 -2.98 10.98
C ALA A 237 -30.19 -3.52 9.67
N LYS A 238 -30.04 -4.81 9.38
CA LYS A 238 -30.54 -5.51 8.17
C LYS A 238 -30.19 -4.80 6.87
N PRO A 239 -28.88 -4.54 6.59
CA PRO A 239 -28.45 -3.92 5.36
C PRO A 239 -28.72 -4.83 4.15
N ASP A 240 -28.84 -4.24 2.94
CA ASP A 240 -28.85 -5.02 1.70
C ASP A 240 -27.47 -5.66 1.43
N PHE A 241 -26.39 -4.96 1.79
CA PHE A 241 -24.99 -5.45 1.67
C PHE A 241 -24.14 -4.98 2.84
N ILE A 242 -23.05 -5.71 3.08
CA ILE A 242 -21.95 -5.28 3.93
C ILE A 242 -20.76 -4.90 3.04
N PHE A 243 -20.22 -3.69 3.21
CA PHE A 243 -18.95 -3.32 2.59
C PHE A 243 -17.82 -3.62 3.58
N ASN A 244 -16.94 -4.55 3.21
CA ASN A 244 -15.88 -5.07 4.06
C ASN A 244 -14.53 -4.43 3.70
N THR A 245 -14.01 -3.60 4.63
CA THR A 245 -12.65 -3.04 4.62
C THR A 245 -11.78 -3.62 5.73
N ILE A 246 -12.10 -4.82 6.22
CA ILE A 246 -11.31 -5.55 7.23
C ILE A 246 -10.10 -6.17 6.54
N ASN A 247 -8.94 -6.22 7.21
CA ASN A 247 -7.71 -6.78 6.65
C ASN A 247 -7.15 -7.92 7.51
N GLY A 248 -6.37 -8.78 6.87
CA GLY A 248 -5.62 -9.85 7.50
C GLY A 248 -6.48 -10.88 8.22
N SER A 249 -5.93 -11.50 9.25
CA SER A 249 -6.57 -12.57 10.01
C SER A 249 -7.86 -12.15 10.73
N SER A 250 -8.12 -10.86 10.90
CA SER A 250 -9.39 -10.34 11.46
C SER A 250 -10.61 -10.68 10.58
N ASN A 251 -10.41 -10.87 9.26
CA ASN A 251 -11.45 -11.36 8.36
C ASN A 251 -11.97 -12.75 8.77
N VAL A 252 -11.10 -13.65 9.24
CA VAL A 252 -11.50 -15.00 9.69
C VAL A 252 -12.49 -14.90 10.85
N GLY A 253 -12.21 -14.05 11.83
CA GLY A 253 -13.11 -13.80 12.96
C GLY A 253 -14.43 -13.17 12.54
N PHE A 254 -14.39 -12.21 11.59
CA PHE A 254 -15.58 -11.56 11.04
C PHE A 254 -16.49 -12.57 10.31
N ILE A 255 -15.93 -13.33 9.37
CA ILE A 255 -16.68 -14.33 8.59
C ILE A 255 -17.28 -15.40 9.51
N LYS A 256 -16.52 -15.85 10.52
CA LYS A 256 -17.04 -16.77 11.52
C LYS A 256 -18.23 -16.18 12.29
N ALA A 257 -18.12 -14.97 12.83
CA ALA A 257 -19.19 -14.30 13.57
C ALA A 257 -20.43 -14.06 12.69
N TYR A 258 -20.22 -13.68 11.41
CA TYR A 258 -21.25 -13.50 10.40
C TYR A 258 -22.04 -14.81 10.17
N THR A 259 -21.34 -15.92 9.97
CA THR A 259 -21.96 -17.23 9.75
C THR A 259 -22.65 -17.74 11.01
N ASP A 260 -22.02 -17.60 12.19
CA ASP A 260 -22.61 -18.00 13.48
C ASP A 260 -23.91 -17.22 13.79
N ALA A 261 -24.03 -15.98 13.29
CA ALA A 261 -25.25 -15.17 13.40
C ALA A 261 -26.35 -15.59 12.39
N GLY A 262 -26.08 -16.55 11.51
CA GLY A 262 -27.04 -17.05 10.50
C GLY A 262 -27.15 -16.15 9.27
N LEU A 263 -26.23 -15.23 9.05
CA LEU A 263 -26.13 -14.44 7.82
C LEU A 263 -25.52 -15.27 6.69
N THR A 264 -25.96 -15.05 5.46
CA THR A 264 -25.50 -15.76 4.26
C THR A 264 -25.36 -14.82 3.08
N ALA A 265 -24.70 -15.25 2.02
CA ALA A 265 -24.58 -14.48 0.78
C ALA A 265 -25.94 -14.17 0.12
N GLU A 266 -26.98 -15.02 0.35
CA GLU A 266 -28.31 -14.76 -0.16
C GLU A 266 -29.09 -13.74 0.68
N THR A 267 -28.80 -13.62 1.98
CA THR A 267 -29.57 -12.75 2.89
C THR A 267 -28.94 -11.40 3.13
N THR A 268 -27.62 -11.36 3.25
CA THR A 268 -26.86 -10.15 3.56
C THR A 268 -25.44 -10.27 2.96
N PRO A 269 -25.30 -10.22 1.64
CA PRO A 269 -24.02 -10.43 0.98
C PRO A 269 -22.96 -9.42 1.40
N ILE A 270 -21.71 -9.85 1.29
CA ILE A 270 -20.52 -9.03 1.55
C ILE A 270 -19.87 -8.67 0.22
N ILE A 271 -19.42 -7.42 0.07
CA ILE A 271 -18.41 -7.03 -0.92
C ILE A 271 -17.15 -6.62 -0.18
N SER A 272 -16.04 -7.30 -0.48
CA SER A 272 -14.74 -7.09 0.17
C SER A 272 -13.77 -6.37 -0.75
N VAL A 273 -12.87 -5.57 -0.17
CA VAL A 273 -11.70 -4.99 -0.85
C VAL A 273 -10.39 -5.56 -0.29
N SER A 274 -10.46 -6.72 0.36
CA SER A 274 -9.33 -7.31 1.08
C SER A 274 -9.37 -8.84 1.22
N ILE A 275 -10.34 -9.53 0.64
CA ILE A 275 -10.37 -11.00 0.55
C ILE A 275 -10.11 -11.37 -0.91
N ALA A 276 -9.05 -12.12 -1.15
CA ALA A 276 -8.62 -12.59 -2.44
C ALA A 276 -8.55 -14.13 -2.48
N GLU A 277 -8.03 -14.70 -3.55
CA GLU A 277 -8.04 -16.15 -3.80
C GLU A 277 -7.29 -16.94 -2.72
N GLU A 278 -6.13 -16.45 -2.28
CA GLU A 278 -5.32 -17.15 -1.25
C GLU A 278 -5.95 -17.09 0.15
N GLU A 279 -6.83 -16.11 0.39
CA GLU A 279 -7.47 -15.91 1.68
C GLU A 279 -8.82 -16.64 1.76
N ALA A 280 -9.58 -16.70 0.67
CA ALA A 280 -10.94 -17.27 0.63
C ALA A 280 -11.04 -18.68 1.25
N PRO A 281 -10.15 -19.65 0.95
CA PRO A 281 -10.21 -20.99 1.54
C PRO A 281 -9.85 -20.99 3.05
N ASN A 282 -9.23 -19.94 3.55
CA ASN A 282 -8.74 -19.81 4.92
C ASN A 282 -9.69 -19.04 5.86
N MET A 283 -10.88 -18.64 5.38
CA MET A 283 -11.86 -17.86 6.16
C MET A 283 -12.55 -18.65 7.29
N GLY A 284 -12.33 -19.98 7.38
CA GLY A 284 -12.88 -20.80 8.44
C GLY A 284 -14.39 -21.06 8.36
N ALA A 285 -15.07 -20.54 7.34
CA ALA A 285 -16.47 -20.78 7.01
C ALA A 285 -16.67 -20.63 5.50
N ASP A 286 -17.81 -21.06 4.99
CA ASP A 286 -18.17 -20.95 3.58
C ASP A 286 -18.38 -19.49 3.19
N VAL A 287 -17.62 -19.04 2.20
CA VAL A 287 -17.69 -17.68 1.62
C VAL A 287 -18.27 -17.68 0.20
N THR A 288 -18.74 -18.82 -0.29
CA THR A 288 -19.36 -18.96 -1.61
C THR A 288 -20.49 -17.93 -1.79
N GLY A 289 -20.51 -17.26 -2.92
CA GLY A 289 -21.50 -16.23 -3.26
C GLY A 289 -21.18 -14.83 -2.74
N GLN A 290 -20.17 -14.66 -1.89
CA GLN A 290 -19.67 -13.32 -1.49
C GLN A 290 -18.90 -12.66 -2.64
N TYR A 291 -18.75 -11.34 -2.58
CA TYR A 291 -18.11 -10.55 -3.65
C TYR A 291 -16.80 -9.95 -3.17
N ALA A 292 -15.89 -9.73 -4.11
CA ALA A 292 -14.72 -8.87 -3.91
C ALA A 292 -14.51 -7.92 -5.08
N ALA A 293 -13.92 -6.76 -4.79
CA ALA A 293 -13.51 -5.77 -5.77
C ALA A 293 -11.98 -5.72 -5.83
N TRP A 294 -11.43 -6.03 -7.00
CA TRP A 294 -9.99 -6.04 -7.26
C TRP A 294 -9.71 -5.54 -8.69
N ASN A 295 -8.46 -5.54 -9.11
CA ASN A 295 -8.07 -5.23 -10.48
C ASN A 295 -7.59 -6.47 -11.24
N TYR A 296 -7.30 -7.52 -10.50
CA TYR A 296 -6.93 -8.82 -11.01
C TYR A 296 -7.70 -9.91 -10.23
N PHE A 297 -8.06 -10.97 -10.94
CA PHE A 297 -8.45 -12.27 -10.42
C PHE A 297 -7.72 -13.35 -11.25
N GLU A 298 -7.41 -14.49 -10.64
CA GLU A 298 -6.78 -15.61 -11.35
C GLU A 298 -7.57 -16.03 -12.59
N SER A 299 -8.88 -15.80 -12.59
CA SER A 299 -9.79 -16.09 -13.70
C SER A 299 -9.68 -15.14 -14.91
N VAL A 300 -8.85 -14.09 -14.86
CA VAL A 300 -8.58 -13.19 -15.99
C VAL A 300 -8.02 -13.98 -17.18
N GLN A 301 -8.61 -13.77 -18.36
CA GLN A 301 -8.24 -14.50 -19.56
C GLN A 301 -7.25 -13.68 -20.40
N SER A 302 -5.95 -13.94 -20.23
CA SER A 302 -4.90 -13.36 -21.06
C SER A 302 -3.71 -14.34 -21.18
N PRO A 303 -2.92 -14.29 -22.27
CA PRO A 303 -1.71 -15.09 -22.38
C PRO A 303 -0.66 -14.77 -21.30
N ALA A 304 -0.60 -13.51 -20.82
CA ALA A 304 0.29 -13.10 -19.75
C ALA A 304 -0.13 -13.73 -18.42
N ASN A 305 -1.44 -13.78 -18.15
CA ASN A 305 -1.96 -14.43 -16.95
C ASN A 305 -1.78 -15.94 -16.98
N GLU A 306 -2.07 -16.60 -18.12
CA GLU A 306 -1.83 -18.05 -18.25
C GLU A 306 -0.37 -18.41 -17.93
N LYS A 307 0.59 -17.59 -18.40
CA LYS A 307 2.01 -17.77 -18.09
C LYS A 307 2.29 -17.55 -16.61
N PHE A 308 1.78 -16.46 -16.03
CA PHE A 308 1.99 -16.10 -14.61
C PHE A 308 1.52 -17.22 -13.69
N ILE A 309 0.32 -17.76 -13.91
CA ILE A 309 -0.22 -18.89 -13.15
C ILE A 309 0.67 -20.14 -13.32
N GLN A 310 1.09 -20.47 -14.55
CA GLN A 310 1.96 -21.63 -14.79
C GLN A 310 3.31 -21.50 -14.06
N ASP A 311 3.90 -20.32 -14.09
CA ASP A 311 5.19 -20.06 -13.45
C ASP A 311 5.05 -20.09 -11.92
N TRP A 312 3.93 -19.55 -11.37
CA TRP A 312 3.65 -19.59 -9.95
C TRP A 312 3.46 -21.03 -9.42
N VAL A 313 2.68 -21.84 -10.12
CA VAL A 313 2.49 -23.26 -9.77
C VAL A 313 3.83 -24.02 -9.86
N ALA A 314 4.68 -23.70 -10.83
CA ALA A 314 6.01 -24.31 -10.96
C ALA A 314 7.00 -23.84 -9.89
N TYR A 315 6.80 -22.63 -9.35
CA TYR A 315 7.63 -22.06 -8.28
C TYR A 315 7.40 -22.74 -6.94
N ASP A 316 6.25 -23.43 -6.73
CA ASP A 316 5.86 -24.11 -5.49
C ASP A 316 5.81 -23.14 -4.29
N GLY A 317 5.10 -22.03 -4.47
CA GLY A 317 4.92 -20.97 -3.48
C GLY A 317 4.04 -21.39 -2.29
N PRO A 318 3.78 -20.46 -1.35
CA PRO A 318 2.98 -20.76 -0.14
C PRO A 318 1.47 -20.90 -0.41
N SER A 319 1.01 -20.69 -1.64
CA SER A 319 -0.37 -20.93 -2.09
C SER A 319 -0.37 -21.52 -3.50
N ASP A 320 -1.43 -22.28 -3.85
CA ASP A 320 -1.60 -22.86 -5.19
C ASP A 320 -2.29 -21.89 -6.16
N VAL A 321 -2.65 -20.68 -5.71
CA VAL A 321 -3.41 -19.69 -6.45
C VAL A 321 -2.69 -18.35 -6.50
N THR A 322 -3.03 -17.53 -7.49
CA THR A 322 -2.57 -16.16 -7.64
C THR A 322 -3.68 -15.18 -7.24
N SER A 323 -3.30 -13.94 -6.86
CA SER A 323 -4.22 -12.90 -6.42
C SER A 323 -3.77 -11.51 -6.86
N ASP A 324 -4.65 -10.50 -6.71
CA ASP A 324 -4.34 -9.11 -7.07
C ASP A 324 -3.08 -8.56 -6.37
N PRO A 325 -2.87 -8.70 -5.05
CA PRO A 325 -1.65 -8.20 -4.43
C PRO A 325 -0.37 -8.90 -4.91
N MET A 326 -0.47 -10.19 -5.24
CA MET A 326 0.64 -10.94 -5.83
C MET A 326 0.95 -10.45 -7.24
N GLU A 327 -0.07 -10.28 -8.06
CA GLU A 327 0.04 -9.76 -9.43
C GLU A 327 0.66 -8.36 -9.43
N ALA A 328 0.15 -7.45 -8.60
CA ALA A 328 0.65 -6.09 -8.48
C ALA A 328 2.12 -6.03 -8.00
N ALA A 329 2.52 -6.98 -7.14
CA ALA A 329 3.91 -7.12 -6.70
C ALA A 329 4.81 -7.64 -7.82
N TYR A 330 4.38 -8.66 -8.55
CA TYR A 330 5.06 -9.16 -9.74
C TYR A 330 5.25 -8.05 -10.77
N THR A 331 4.18 -7.35 -11.10
CA THR A 331 4.15 -6.20 -12.01
C THR A 331 5.08 -5.08 -11.56
N SER A 332 5.17 -4.79 -10.25
CA SER A 332 6.07 -3.76 -9.70
C SER A 332 7.54 -4.03 -10.03
N MET A 333 7.98 -5.29 -9.95
CA MET A 333 9.35 -5.68 -10.26
C MET A 333 9.70 -5.49 -11.74
N TYR A 334 8.76 -5.83 -12.63
CA TYR A 334 8.93 -5.65 -14.07
C TYR A 334 8.86 -4.18 -14.50
N LEU A 335 8.00 -3.38 -13.86
CA LEU A 335 7.97 -1.93 -14.08
C LEU A 335 9.28 -1.27 -13.62
N TYR A 336 9.80 -1.63 -12.45
CA TYR A 336 11.10 -1.16 -12.01
C TYR A 336 12.20 -1.49 -13.02
N LYS A 337 12.26 -2.75 -13.49
CA LYS A 337 13.20 -3.17 -14.56
C LYS A 337 13.06 -2.29 -15.79
N ALA A 338 11.83 -2.10 -16.28
CA ALA A 338 11.57 -1.29 -17.48
C ALA A 338 11.97 0.18 -17.30
N MET A 339 11.75 0.75 -16.11
CA MET A 339 12.15 2.12 -15.79
C MET A 339 13.66 2.27 -15.76
N VAL A 340 14.40 1.37 -15.08
CA VAL A 340 15.86 1.36 -15.02
C VAL A 340 16.46 1.20 -16.43
N GLU A 341 15.92 0.30 -17.25
CA GLU A 341 16.36 0.09 -18.62
C GLU A 341 16.05 1.29 -19.52
N LYS A 342 14.93 1.98 -19.34
CA LYS A 342 14.61 3.22 -20.05
C LYS A 342 15.52 4.37 -19.62
N ALA A 343 15.78 4.51 -18.32
CA ALA A 343 16.68 5.51 -17.74
C ALA A 343 18.16 5.23 -18.08
N GLN A 344 18.55 4.00 -18.36
CA GLN A 344 19.94 3.52 -18.44
C GLN A 344 20.74 3.85 -17.17
N SER A 345 20.06 3.85 -16.00
CA SER A 345 20.59 4.26 -14.71
C SER A 345 19.85 3.57 -13.58
N PHE A 346 20.54 3.37 -12.45
CA PHE A 346 19.93 2.98 -11.16
C PHE A 346 19.76 4.20 -10.22
N ASP A 347 20.09 5.40 -10.69
CA ASP A 347 19.85 6.61 -9.91
C ASP A 347 18.36 6.94 -9.85
N VAL A 348 17.88 7.32 -8.67
CA VAL A 348 16.46 7.55 -8.40
C VAL A 348 15.90 8.70 -9.24
N ASP A 349 16.65 9.80 -9.38
CA ASP A 349 16.16 10.96 -10.13
C ASP A 349 16.11 10.66 -11.64
N ASP A 350 17.07 9.86 -12.17
CA ASP A 350 17.06 9.39 -13.56
C ASP A 350 15.88 8.43 -13.82
N ILE A 351 15.62 7.50 -12.89
CA ILE A 351 14.48 6.57 -12.96
C ILE A 351 13.17 7.35 -12.97
N ASN A 352 12.98 8.29 -12.05
CA ASN A 352 11.79 9.13 -11.99
C ASN A 352 11.58 9.95 -13.26
N ALA A 353 12.66 10.52 -13.81
CA ALA A 353 12.59 11.27 -15.08
C ALA A 353 12.19 10.41 -16.28
N ALA A 354 12.44 9.11 -16.22
CA ALA A 354 12.11 8.15 -17.27
C ALA A 354 10.74 7.45 -17.09
N ALA A 355 10.12 7.56 -15.91
CA ALA A 355 8.98 6.73 -15.51
C ALA A 355 7.72 6.96 -16.32
N ASP A 356 7.44 8.21 -16.71
CA ASP A 356 6.20 8.57 -17.40
C ASP A 356 5.99 7.73 -18.67
N GLY A 357 4.79 7.13 -18.79
CA GLY A 357 4.41 6.28 -19.92
C GLY A 357 5.17 4.94 -19.99
N VAL A 358 5.95 4.55 -18.98
CA VAL A 358 6.47 3.18 -18.89
C VAL A 358 5.32 2.23 -18.72
N SER A 359 5.30 1.16 -19.51
CA SER A 359 4.21 0.19 -19.51
C SER A 359 4.75 -1.25 -19.40
N PHE A 360 3.88 -2.12 -18.93
CA PHE A 360 4.11 -3.56 -18.86
C PHE A 360 2.83 -4.31 -19.26
N ASP A 361 2.98 -5.35 -20.09
CA ASP A 361 1.88 -6.27 -20.41
C ASP A 361 1.76 -7.28 -19.25
N ALA A 362 1.07 -6.84 -18.21
CA ALA A 362 0.91 -7.53 -16.94
C ALA A 362 -0.17 -8.63 -17.02
N PRO A 363 -0.23 -9.58 -16.08
CA PRO A 363 -1.31 -10.56 -15.99
C PRO A 363 -2.71 -9.95 -15.99
N GLU A 364 -2.92 -8.81 -15.32
CA GLU A 364 -4.19 -8.05 -15.30
C GLU A 364 -4.51 -7.34 -16.62
N GLY A 365 -3.55 -7.23 -17.52
CA GLY A 365 -3.60 -6.46 -18.76
C GLY A 365 -2.46 -5.45 -18.85
N THR A 366 -2.45 -4.64 -19.90
CA THR A 366 -1.40 -3.60 -20.04
C THR A 366 -1.62 -2.51 -19.01
N VAL A 367 -0.62 -2.28 -18.16
CA VAL A 367 -0.56 -1.18 -17.20
C VAL A 367 0.41 -0.11 -17.66
N VAL A 368 0.15 1.15 -17.28
CA VAL A 368 0.97 2.31 -17.67
C VAL A 368 1.21 3.18 -16.45
N ILE A 369 2.45 3.64 -16.24
CA ILE A 369 2.80 4.55 -15.15
C ILE A 369 2.40 5.98 -15.54
N ASP A 370 1.65 6.63 -14.65
CA ASP A 370 1.47 8.08 -14.64
C ASP A 370 2.66 8.73 -13.92
N GLY A 371 3.49 9.44 -14.68
CA GLY A 371 4.70 10.09 -14.16
C GLY A 371 4.45 11.28 -13.24
N GLU A 372 3.21 11.82 -13.17
CA GLU A 372 2.89 12.94 -12.30
C GLU A 372 2.62 12.49 -10.86
N ASN A 373 1.98 11.32 -10.70
CA ASN A 373 1.54 10.83 -9.40
C ASN A 373 2.12 9.47 -8.99
N HIS A 374 2.89 8.81 -9.89
CA HIS A 374 3.55 7.51 -9.70
C HIS A 374 2.60 6.34 -9.43
N HIS A 375 1.37 6.42 -9.93
CA HIS A 375 0.41 5.31 -9.96
C HIS A 375 0.38 4.66 -11.33
N ILE A 376 -0.35 3.54 -11.43
CA ILE A 376 -0.56 2.85 -12.70
C ILE A 376 -2.04 2.81 -13.07
N SER A 377 -2.33 2.76 -14.39
CA SER A 377 -3.68 2.48 -14.88
C SER A 377 -4.08 1.04 -14.57
N LYS A 378 -5.32 0.79 -14.15
CA LYS A 378 -5.82 -0.55 -13.75
C LYS A 378 -7.27 -0.74 -14.17
N THR A 379 -7.65 -1.97 -14.54
CA THR A 379 -9.04 -2.33 -14.82
C THR A 379 -9.77 -2.69 -13.52
N GLY A 380 -10.89 -2.02 -13.22
CA GLY A 380 -11.72 -2.36 -12.05
C GLY A 380 -12.55 -3.62 -12.33
N LEU A 381 -12.50 -4.60 -11.43
CA LEU A 381 -13.22 -5.87 -11.54
C LEU A 381 -14.01 -6.15 -10.26
N ILE A 382 -15.18 -6.80 -10.43
CA ILE A 382 -15.89 -7.43 -9.31
C ILE A 382 -15.97 -8.91 -9.59
N GLY A 383 -15.48 -9.71 -8.65
CA GLY A 383 -15.58 -11.15 -8.66
C GLY A 383 -16.58 -11.66 -7.63
N GLN A 384 -17.24 -12.76 -7.94
CA GLN A 384 -18.07 -13.51 -6.99
C GLN A 384 -17.40 -14.84 -6.69
N ILE A 385 -17.26 -15.16 -5.40
CA ILE A 385 -16.61 -16.40 -4.95
C ILE A 385 -17.50 -17.59 -5.33
N ASN A 386 -16.94 -18.55 -6.06
CA ASN A 386 -17.59 -19.79 -6.46
C ASN A 386 -17.28 -20.93 -5.47
N SER A 387 -17.83 -22.13 -5.73
CA SER A 387 -17.67 -23.31 -4.87
C SER A 387 -16.23 -23.83 -4.74
N ASP A 388 -15.34 -23.42 -5.63
CA ASP A 388 -13.93 -23.83 -5.63
C ASP A 388 -13.03 -22.79 -4.93
N ASN A 389 -13.63 -21.79 -4.26
CA ASN A 389 -13.00 -20.61 -3.65
C ASN A 389 -12.23 -19.74 -4.66
N GLN A 390 -12.61 -19.83 -5.94
CA GLN A 390 -12.13 -18.98 -7.00
C GLN A 390 -13.15 -17.86 -7.28
N PHE A 391 -12.77 -16.84 -8.05
CA PHE A 391 -13.66 -15.75 -8.39
C PHE A 391 -14.13 -15.81 -9.84
N ASP A 392 -15.46 -15.81 -10.03
CA ASP A 392 -16.08 -15.57 -11.33
C ASP A 392 -16.23 -14.04 -11.52
N ILE A 393 -15.61 -13.46 -12.54
CA ILE A 393 -15.74 -12.03 -12.82
C ILE A 393 -17.17 -11.74 -13.28
N VAL A 394 -17.90 -10.94 -12.49
CA VAL A 394 -19.31 -10.60 -12.74
C VAL A 394 -19.51 -9.16 -13.21
N TRP A 395 -18.47 -8.33 -13.10
CA TRP A 395 -18.47 -6.94 -13.57
C TRP A 395 -17.04 -6.49 -13.88
N SER A 396 -16.91 -5.60 -14.86
CA SER A 396 -15.65 -4.97 -15.27
C SER A 396 -15.89 -3.52 -15.67
N SER A 397 -14.89 -2.67 -15.49
CA SER A 397 -14.87 -1.31 -16.02
C SER A 397 -14.71 -1.22 -17.54
N ASP A 398 -14.66 -2.35 -18.24
CA ASP A 398 -14.46 -2.50 -19.69
C ASP A 398 -13.12 -1.96 -20.24
N ALA A 399 -12.46 -1.08 -19.53
CA ALA A 399 -11.16 -0.49 -19.89
C ALA A 399 -10.39 -0.09 -18.64
N PRO A 400 -9.04 0.03 -18.73
CA PRO A 400 -8.24 0.57 -17.64
C PRO A 400 -8.72 1.96 -17.21
N ILE A 401 -8.74 2.17 -15.91
CA ILE A 401 -9.10 3.42 -15.25
C ILE A 401 -7.79 4.15 -14.93
N GLU A 402 -7.66 5.37 -15.42
CA GLU A 402 -6.53 6.24 -15.06
C GLU A 402 -6.56 6.55 -13.56
N PRO A 403 -5.41 6.56 -12.88
CA PRO A 403 -5.36 6.82 -11.45
C PRO A 403 -5.72 8.26 -11.11
N ASP A 404 -6.66 8.46 -10.19
CA ASP A 404 -6.97 9.75 -9.57
C ASP A 404 -6.87 9.62 -8.05
N PRO A 405 -5.65 9.60 -7.49
CA PRO A 405 -5.45 9.35 -6.07
C PRO A 405 -6.12 10.39 -5.17
N PHE A 406 -6.34 11.60 -5.67
CA PHE A 406 -7.00 12.68 -4.92
C PHE A 406 -8.48 12.86 -5.25
N LEU A 407 -9.03 12.07 -6.17
CA LEU A 407 -10.43 12.16 -6.65
C LEU A 407 -10.77 13.58 -7.14
N GLU A 408 -9.84 14.21 -7.85
CA GLU A 408 -10.02 15.60 -8.35
C GLU A 408 -11.01 15.68 -9.49
N GLY A 409 -11.17 14.60 -10.25
CA GLY A 409 -12.17 14.49 -11.32
C GLY A 409 -13.62 14.35 -10.83
N TYR A 410 -13.86 14.22 -9.51
CA TYR A 410 -15.18 13.88 -8.97
C TYR A 410 -15.84 15.04 -8.22
N SER A 411 -16.90 15.61 -8.81
CA SER A 411 -17.61 16.79 -8.28
C SER A 411 -18.32 16.55 -6.93
N TRP A 412 -18.67 15.31 -6.62
CA TRP A 412 -19.26 14.90 -5.34
C TRP A 412 -18.25 14.89 -4.19
N PHE A 413 -16.92 14.98 -4.48
CA PHE A 413 -15.87 15.00 -3.48
C PHE A 413 -15.27 16.41 -3.33
N PRO A 414 -15.84 17.28 -2.45
CA PRO A 414 -15.45 18.67 -2.33
C PRO A 414 -13.99 18.83 -1.88
N GLU A 415 -13.30 19.85 -2.42
CA GLU A 415 -11.90 20.14 -2.09
C GLU A 415 -11.64 20.31 -0.59
N GLU A 416 -12.55 20.96 0.14
CA GLU A 416 -12.43 21.13 1.60
C GLU A 416 -12.48 19.79 2.34
N THR A 417 -13.35 18.88 1.92
CA THR A 417 -13.43 17.53 2.49
C THR A 417 -12.17 16.72 2.16
N ARG A 418 -11.69 16.83 0.92
CA ARG A 418 -10.43 16.20 0.49
C ARG A 418 -9.27 16.64 1.37
N LYS A 419 -9.07 17.96 1.55
CA LYS A 419 -8.03 18.52 2.42
C LYS A 419 -8.15 18.04 3.86
N ALA A 420 -9.37 17.95 4.40
CA ALA A 420 -9.61 17.46 5.75
C ALA A 420 -9.23 15.98 5.89
N LEU A 421 -9.58 15.13 4.91
CA LEU A 421 -9.24 13.71 4.93
C LEU A 421 -7.73 13.48 4.71
N VAL A 422 -7.08 14.23 3.83
CA VAL A 422 -5.60 14.21 3.66
C VAL A 422 -4.92 14.51 4.99
N ALA A 423 -5.37 15.57 5.71
CA ALA A 423 -4.80 15.94 7.00
C ALA A 423 -5.08 14.91 8.10
N ALA A 424 -6.21 14.21 8.05
CA ALA A 424 -6.57 13.16 9.01
C ALA A 424 -5.87 11.83 8.72
N ALA A 425 -5.54 11.57 7.47
CA ALA A 425 -4.85 10.38 7.03
C ALA A 425 -3.31 10.48 7.19
N GLY A 426 -2.75 11.68 7.20
CA GLY A 426 -1.30 11.98 7.37
C GLY A 426 -0.91 11.97 8.81
#